data_7a0a6699ef1f9aa04aa1281eee8ca75b
#
_entry.id   7a0a6699ef1f9aa04aa1281eee8ca75b
#
_cell.length_a   1.000
_cell.length_b   1.000
_cell.length_c   1.000
_cell.angle_alpha   90.00
_cell.angle_beta   90.00
_cell.angle_gamma   90.00
#
_symmetry.space_group_name_H-M   'P 1'
#
loop_
_entity.id
_entity.type
_entity.pdbx_description
1 polymer ?
#
loop_
_entity_poly.entity_id
_entity_poly.type
_entity_poly.pdbx_seq_one_letter_code
_entity_poly.pdbx_strand_id
1 'polypeptide(L)'
;MIQQPGLPKKVKIVEVGPRDGLQNEKEALSADIKVELVERLARAGFANVEAAAFVSPKWVPQMATSADVMARIERLPGVIYSALVPNMQGFELALAGKADEVVVFGAASEAFSQKNINCSIAESIKRFEPVARAAKDHGLRLRGSISTAFGCPYQGEVPLEAVGDVVARMRDLGCDEIDIADTIGVSTARKTQAVMLRAAQEFPIEKLSGHFHDTYGQALANIYAAMEVGVSIFHSSVAGLGGCPYAKGATGNVATEDVLYLMHGLGIETGVDLDQIVDAGLFISEKLGRKSVSRAGNALAAKRAG
;
A
#
# COMPACT_ATOMS: atom_id res chain seq x y z
N MET A 1 -2.14 31.25 0.12
CA MET A 1 -2.76 29.93 0.35
C MET A 1 -3.44 29.98 1.70
N ILE A 2 -4.72 29.62 1.77
CA ILE A 2 -5.45 29.54 3.05
C ILE A 2 -5.02 28.22 3.69
N GLN A 3 -4.21 28.28 4.73
CA GLN A 3 -3.84 27.12 5.52
C GLN A 3 -5.09 26.70 6.31
N GLN A 4 -5.67 25.58 5.96
CA GLN A 4 -6.79 25.03 6.75
C GLN A 4 -6.23 24.49 8.07
N PRO A 5 -6.75 24.93 9.22
CA PRO A 5 -6.37 24.38 10.52
C PRO A 5 -6.68 22.89 10.56
N GLY A 6 -5.69 22.07 10.85
CA GLY A 6 -5.87 20.62 11.08
C GLY A 6 -5.22 19.69 10.06
N LEU A 7 -4.82 20.16 8.87
CA LEU A 7 -4.12 19.29 7.92
C LEU A 7 -2.61 19.17 8.26
N PRO A 8 -1.98 18.00 8.02
CA PRO A 8 -0.55 17.83 8.21
C PRO A 8 0.25 18.70 7.24
N LYS A 9 1.39 19.25 7.68
CA LYS A 9 2.30 19.98 6.81
C LYS A 9 3.08 19.09 5.86
N LYS A 10 3.25 17.82 6.24
CA LYS A 10 3.99 16.81 5.50
C LYS A 10 3.26 15.48 5.57
N VAL A 11 3.25 14.77 4.45
CA VAL A 11 2.67 13.44 4.30
C VAL A 11 3.73 12.49 3.74
N LYS A 12 3.84 11.30 4.33
CA LYS A 12 4.62 10.19 3.77
C LYS A 12 3.75 9.41 2.79
N ILE A 13 4.21 9.27 1.56
CA ILE A 13 3.61 8.38 0.58
C ILE A 13 4.44 7.10 0.51
N VAL A 14 3.79 5.96 0.65
CA VAL A 14 4.35 4.63 0.42
C VAL A 14 3.93 4.16 -0.96
N GLU A 15 4.89 3.90 -1.82
CA GLU A 15 4.60 3.45 -3.18
C GLU A 15 4.46 1.93 -3.20
N VAL A 16 3.26 1.44 -3.51
CA VAL A 16 2.95 0.02 -3.52
C VAL A 16 2.80 -0.57 -4.93
N GLY A 17 2.97 0.23 -5.96
CA GLY A 17 2.82 -0.17 -7.38
C GLY A 17 3.64 -1.40 -7.77
N PRO A 18 4.95 -1.47 -7.44
CA PRO A 18 5.78 -2.62 -7.81
C PRO A 18 5.35 -3.94 -7.19
N ARG A 19 4.70 -3.92 -6.02
CA ARG A 19 4.18 -5.13 -5.36
C ARG A 19 2.67 -5.24 -5.53
N ASP A 20 1.89 -4.43 -4.81
CA ASP A 20 0.43 -4.56 -4.76
C ASP A 20 -0.22 -4.25 -6.11
N GLY A 21 0.28 -3.22 -6.76
CA GLY A 21 -0.15 -2.85 -8.09
C GLY A 21 0.08 -3.97 -9.10
N LEU A 22 1.33 -4.37 -9.31
CA LEU A 22 1.70 -5.38 -10.31
C LEU A 22 1.17 -6.78 -9.98
N GLN A 23 0.94 -7.11 -8.71
CA GLN A 23 0.39 -8.39 -8.29
C GLN A 23 -0.97 -8.67 -8.96
N ASN A 24 -1.75 -7.64 -9.22
CA ASN A 24 -3.11 -7.72 -9.74
C ASN A 24 -3.20 -7.42 -11.25
N GLU A 25 -2.08 -7.15 -11.91
CA GLU A 25 -2.05 -6.99 -13.37
C GLU A 25 -2.10 -8.36 -14.06
N LYS A 26 -2.67 -8.41 -15.27
CA LYS A 26 -2.80 -9.65 -16.03
C LYS A 26 -1.44 -10.14 -16.55
N GLU A 27 -0.61 -9.21 -16.98
CA GLU A 27 0.68 -9.49 -17.58
C GLU A 27 1.78 -9.64 -16.52
N ALA A 28 2.49 -10.76 -16.57
CA ALA A 28 3.68 -10.95 -15.74
C ALA A 28 4.88 -10.25 -16.40
N LEU A 29 5.42 -9.26 -15.70
CA LEU A 29 6.59 -8.52 -16.19
C LEU A 29 7.90 -9.21 -15.79
N SER A 30 8.96 -9.00 -16.61
CA SER A 30 10.30 -9.47 -16.29
C SER A 30 10.89 -8.76 -15.07
N ALA A 31 11.90 -9.37 -14.45
CA ALA A 31 12.63 -8.75 -13.34
C ALA A 31 13.27 -7.41 -13.76
N ASP A 32 13.77 -7.30 -15.00
CA ASP A 32 14.40 -6.06 -15.50
C ASP A 32 13.44 -4.87 -15.48
N ILE A 33 12.20 -5.07 -15.93
CA ILE A 33 11.18 -4.02 -15.92
C ILE A 33 10.82 -3.61 -14.49
N LYS A 34 10.71 -4.58 -13.58
CA LYS A 34 10.39 -4.31 -12.17
C LYS A 34 11.53 -3.60 -11.45
N VAL A 35 12.77 -4.00 -11.68
CA VAL A 35 13.96 -3.31 -11.15
C VAL A 35 13.95 -1.85 -11.62
N GLU A 36 13.82 -1.61 -12.91
CA GLU A 36 13.76 -0.26 -13.48
C GLU A 36 12.60 0.57 -12.85
N LEU A 37 11.43 -0.05 -12.65
CA LEU A 37 10.31 0.64 -11.99
C LEU A 37 10.65 1.04 -10.56
N VAL A 38 11.15 0.11 -9.74
CA VAL A 38 11.51 0.39 -8.34
C VAL A 38 12.56 1.50 -8.26
N GLU A 39 13.57 1.48 -9.13
CA GLU A 39 14.63 2.48 -9.16
C GLU A 39 14.12 3.86 -9.59
N ARG A 40 13.24 3.95 -10.59
CA ARG A 40 12.58 5.22 -10.97
C ARG A 40 11.82 5.82 -9.82
N LEU A 41 11.05 5.00 -9.09
CA LEU A 41 10.27 5.42 -7.94
C LEU A 41 11.18 5.89 -6.79
N ALA A 42 12.23 5.15 -6.50
CA ALA A 42 13.20 5.56 -5.48
C ALA A 42 13.89 6.89 -5.83
N ARG A 43 14.31 7.09 -7.09
CA ARG A 43 14.92 8.35 -7.57
C ARG A 43 13.93 9.51 -7.56
N ALA A 44 12.63 9.25 -7.73
CA ALA A 44 11.59 10.27 -7.63
C ALA A 44 11.36 10.80 -6.20
N GLY A 45 12.02 10.23 -5.19
CA GLY A 45 12.00 10.74 -3.82
C GLY A 45 11.13 9.97 -2.82
N PHE A 46 10.65 8.78 -3.16
CA PHE A 46 9.94 7.94 -2.19
C PHE A 46 10.85 7.50 -1.05
N ALA A 47 10.39 7.70 0.18
CA ALA A 47 11.07 7.18 1.37
C ALA A 47 10.74 5.70 1.65
N ASN A 48 9.70 5.15 1.02
CA ASN A 48 9.34 3.74 1.12
C ASN A 48 8.73 3.24 -0.19
N VAL A 49 9.29 2.15 -0.73
CA VAL A 49 8.81 1.44 -1.92
C VAL A 49 8.58 -0.02 -1.56
N GLU A 50 7.36 -0.49 -1.71
CA GLU A 50 7.04 -1.89 -1.54
C GLU A 50 7.40 -2.65 -2.83
N ALA A 51 8.60 -3.25 -2.81
CA ALA A 51 9.27 -3.74 -4.01
C ALA A 51 8.95 -5.21 -4.36
N ALA A 52 8.51 -6.01 -3.38
CA ALA A 52 8.42 -7.46 -3.55
C ALA A 52 7.33 -8.10 -2.68
N ALA A 53 6.93 -9.32 -3.04
CA ALA A 53 6.20 -10.23 -2.18
C ALA A 53 6.77 -11.64 -2.30
N PHE A 54 7.05 -12.28 -1.16
CA PHE A 54 7.56 -13.64 -1.10
C PHE A 54 6.42 -14.66 -0.87
N VAL A 55 5.38 -14.51 -1.66
CA VAL A 55 4.24 -15.43 -1.74
C VAL A 55 4.52 -16.57 -2.73
N SER A 56 3.75 -17.66 -2.64
CA SER A 56 3.93 -18.79 -3.56
C SER A 56 3.68 -18.36 -5.02
N PRO A 57 4.66 -18.58 -5.93
CA PRO A 57 4.49 -18.27 -7.36
C PRO A 57 3.36 -19.05 -8.05
N LYS A 58 2.94 -20.17 -7.46
CA LYS A 58 1.79 -20.95 -7.94
C LYS A 58 0.47 -20.16 -7.79
N TRP A 59 0.38 -19.34 -6.76
CA TRP A 59 -0.81 -18.52 -6.47
C TRP A 59 -0.70 -17.10 -7.05
N VAL A 60 0.53 -16.56 -7.09
CA VAL A 60 0.78 -15.22 -7.57
C VAL A 60 1.98 -15.22 -8.53
N PRO A 61 1.79 -15.65 -9.78
CA PRO A 61 2.88 -15.73 -10.77
C PRO A 61 3.59 -14.40 -11.02
N GLN A 62 2.86 -13.29 -10.89
CA GLN A 62 3.40 -11.94 -11.04
C GLN A 62 4.54 -11.64 -10.07
N MET A 63 4.56 -12.29 -8.89
CA MET A 63 5.59 -12.10 -7.87
C MET A 63 6.74 -13.12 -7.92
N ALA A 64 6.77 -14.01 -8.93
CA ALA A 64 7.80 -15.06 -9.06
C ALA A 64 9.24 -14.51 -9.14
N THR A 65 9.41 -13.28 -9.60
CA THR A 65 10.71 -12.61 -9.75
C THR A 65 11.14 -11.78 -8.54
N SER A 66 10.42 -11.83 -7.42
CA SER A 66 10.67 -10.99 -6.24
C SER A 66 12.10 -11.09 -5.70
N ALA A 67 12.69 -12.30 -5.67
CA ALA A 67 14.06 -12.49 -5.22
C ALA A 67 15.08 -11.80 -6.16
N ASP A 68 14.90 -11.92 -7.47
CA ASP A 68 15.76 -11.27 -8.47
C ASP A 68 15.65 -9.74 -8.38
N VAL A 69 14.44 -9.22 -8.21
CA VAL A 69 14.21 -7.76 -8.04
C VAL A 69 14.96 -7.27 -6.80
N MET A 70 14.74 -7.88 -5.65
CA MET A 70 15.37 -7.45 -4.40
C MET A 70 16.90 -7.58 -4.41
N ALA A 71 17.45 -8.55 -5.15
CA ALA A 71 18.90 -8.73 -5.30
C ALA A 71 19.54 -7.70 -6.22
N ARG A 72 18.79 -7.12 -7.18
CA ARG A 72 19.35 -6.31 -8.28
C ARG A 72 19.08 -4.83 -8.19
N ILE A 73 18.05 -4.41 -7.44
CA ILE A 73 17.75 -2.97 -7.26
C ILE A 73 18.93 -2.20 -6.69
N GLU A 74 19.21 -1.04 -7.26
CA GLU A 74 20.09 -0.05 -6.65
C GLU A 74 19.41 0.52 -5.40
N ARG A 75 20.09 0.39 -4.25
CA ARG A 75 19.55 0.86 -2.97
C ARG A 75 20.01 2.26 -2.69
N LEU A 76 19.08 3.21 -2.72
CA LEU A 76 19.38 4.59 -2.39
C LEU A 76 19.37 4.80 -0.87
N PRO A 77 20.32 5.58 -0.32
CA PRO A 77 20.35 5.93 1.09
C PRO A 77 19.04 6.61 1.53
N GLY A 78 18.48 6.16 2.66
CA GLY A 78 17.25 6.72 3.22
C GLY A 78 15.95 6.19 2.61
N VAL A 79 16.01 5.28 1.63
CA VAL A 79 14.84 4.59 1.07
C VAL A 79 14.66 3.23 1.75
N ILE A 80 13.46 2.96 2.23
CA ILE A 80 13.04 1.68 2.79
C ILE A 80 12.48 0.84 1.65
N TYR A 81 13.07 -0.33 1.41
CA TYR A 81 12.56 -1.32 0.46
C TYR A 81 11.83 -2.42 1.23
N SER A 82 10.51 -2.41 1.13
CA SER A 82 9.66 -3.35 1.86
C SER A 82 9.25 -4.56 1.03
N ALA A 83 8.99 -5.67 1.71
CA ALA A 83 8.54 -6.92 1.10
C ALA A 83 7.42 -7.57 1.91
N LEU A 84 6.35 -8.00 1.24
CA LEU A 84 5.28 -8.76 1.87
C LEU A 84 5.72 -10.21 2.07
N VAL A 85 5.48 -10.73 3.30
CA VAL A 85 5.86 -12.08 3.69
C VAL A 85 4.67 -12.82 4.33
N PRO A 86 4.28 -14.00 3.82
CA PRO A 86 3.15 -14.74 4.34
C PRO A 86 3.52 -15.69 5.50
N ASN A 87 4.80 -15.97 5.73
CA ASN A 87 5.30 -16.94 6.70
C ASN A 87 6.82 -16.82 6.87
N MET A 88 7.42 -17.70 7.70
CA MET A 88 8.88 -17.72 7.94
C MET A 88 9.71 -17.99 6.68
N GLN A 89 9.25 -18.84 5.77
CA GLN A 89 9.97 -19.06 4.50
C GLN A 89 10.03 -17.77 3.67
N GLY A 90 8.93 -17.03 3.60
CA GLY A 90 8.90 -15.72 2.94
C GLY A 90 9.80 -14.70 3.66
N PHE A 91 9.84 -14.75 5.00
CA PHE A 91 10.72 -13.90 5.79
C PHE A 91 12.21 -14.16 5.50
N GLU A 92 12.64 -15.41 5.45
CA GLU A 92 14.02 -15.80 5.13
C GLU A 92 14.44 -15.29 3.74
N LEU A 93 13.54 -15.36 2.75
CA LEU A 93 13.78 -14.83 1.42
C LEU A 93 13.86 -13.29 1.41
N ALA A 94 13.01 -12.62 2.19
CA ALA A 94 13.05 -11.17 2.35
C ALA A 94 14.36 -10.71 3.02
N LEU A 95 14.80 -11.42 4.05
CA LEU A 95 16.06 -11.16 4.73
C LEU A 95 17.26 -11.37 3.79
N ALA A 96 17.28 -12.48 3.04
CA ALA A 96 18.31 -12.74 2.03
C ALA A 96 18.30 -11.67 0.93
N GLY A 97 17.13 -11.18 0.54
CA GLY A 97 16.93 -10.05 -0.38
C GLY A 97 17.25 -8.68 0.25
N LYS A 98 17.71 -8.62 1.50
CA LYS A 98 18.03 -7.39 2.23
C LYS A 98 16.85 -6.40 2.31
N ALA A 99 15.64 -6.90 2.56
CA ALA A 99 14.51 -6.03 2.85
C ALA A 99 14.78 -5.21 4.12
N ASP A 100 14.37 -3.94 4.13
CA ASP A 100 14.48 -3.06 5.30
C ASP A 100 13.23 -3.16 6.18
N GLU A 101 12.11 -3.54 5.56
CA GLU A 101 10.81 -3.71 6.20
C GLU A 101 10.13 -4.97 5.66
N VAL A 102 9.53 -5.75 6.55
CA VAL A 102 8.64 -6.85 6.18
C VAL A 102 7.20 -6.49 6.47
N VAL A 103 6.30 -6.89 5.56
CA VAL A 103 4.87 -6.63 5.67
C VAL A 103 4.14 -7.93 5.95
N VAL A 104 3.44 -7.97 7.09
CA VAL A 104 2.48 -9.02 7.44
C VAL A 104 1.06 -8.50 7.24
N PHE A 105 0.08 -9.38 7.12
CA PHE A 105 -1.26 -8.96 6.76
C PHE A 105 -2.34 -9.72 7.54
N GLY A 106 -3.47 -9.08 7.72
CA GLY A 106 -4.68 -9.65 8.30
C GLY A 106 -5.91 -9.05 7.65
N ALA A 107 -7.06 -9.32 8.21
CA ALA A 107 -8.32 -8.74 7.75
C ALA A 107 -9.20 -8.35 8.95
N ALA A 108 -10.06 -7.35 8.77
CA ALA A 108 -11.07 -7.00 9.76
C ALA A 108 -12.38 -7.81 9.59
N SER A 109 -12.39 -8.78 8.67
CA SER A 109 -13.53 -9.65 8.35
C SER A 109 -13.12 -11.11 8.43
N GLU A 110 -13.80 -11.90 9.26
CA GLU A 110 -13.58 -13.36 9.33
C GLU A 110 -13.92 -14.04 8.00
N ALA A 111 -15.00 -13.61 7.33
CA ALA A 111 -15.37 -14.16 6.03
C ALA A 111 -14.26 -13.94 4.98
N PHE A 112 -13.62 -12.77 5.00
CA PHE A 112 -12.50 -12.48 4.11
C PHE A 112 -11.26 -13.29 4.48
N SER A 113 -10.92 -13.37 5.76
CA SER A 113 -9.78 -14.18 6.25
C SER A 113 -9.89 -15.63 5.80
N GLN A 114 -11.07 -16.26 6.00
CA GLN A 114 -11.32 -17.62 5.56
C GLN A 114 -11.17 -17.80 4.03
N LYS A 115 -11.69 -16.87 3.25
CA LYS A 115 -11.62 -16.94 1.77
C LYS A 115 -10.24 -16.66 1.22
N ASN A 116 -9.50 -15.72 1.82
CA ASN A 116 -8.21 -15.26 1.31
C ASN A 116 -7.04 -16.18 1.75
N ILE A 117 -7.03 -16.59 3.02
CA ILE A 117 -5.89 -17.32 3.61
C ILE A 117 -6.29 -18.61 4.35
N ASN A 118 -7.55 -19.02 4.21
CA ASN A 118 -8.11 -20.26 4.77
C ASN A 118 -7.83 -20.44 6.28
N CYS A 119 -8.00 -19.36 7.06
CA CYS A 119 -7.92 -19.43 8.52
C CYS A 119 -8.69 -18.25 9.15
N SER A 120 -8.94 -18.35 10.47
CA SER A 120 -9.52 -17.26 11.25
C SER A 120 -8.55 -16.08 11.40
N ILE A 121 -9.06 -14.89 11.72
CA ILE A 121 -8.23 -13.72 12.05
C ILE A 121 -7.25 -14.06 13.18
N ALA A 122 -7.73 -14.68 14.25
CA ALA A 122 -6.88 -15.05 15.39
C ALA A 122 -5.74 -15.99 14.98
N GLU A 123 -6.04 -16.96 14.13
CA GLU A 123 -5.06 -17.91 13.61
C GLU A 123 -4.04 -17.26 12.69
N SER A 124 -4.48 -16.30 11.83
CA SER A 124 -3.59 -15.56 10.95
C SER A 124 -2.56 -14.76 11.75
N ILE A 125 -2.99 -14.05 12.78
CA ILE A 125 -2.09 -13.28 13.66
C ILE A 125 -1.08 -14.21 14.34
N LYS A 126 -1.55 -15.36 14.88
CA LYS A 126 -0.65 -16.34 15.51
C LYS A 126 0.40 -16.88 14.56
N ARG A 127 0.06 -17.08 13.28
CA ARG A 127 1.02 -17.52 12.24
C ARG A 127 2.12 -16.49 12.00
N PHE A 128 1.88 -15.20 12.26
CA PHE A 128 2.87 -14.15 12.11
C PHE A 128 3.74 -13.89 13.35
N GLU A 129 3.44 -14.46 14.52
CA GLU A 129 4.27 -14.31 15.72
C GLU A 129 5.76 -14.70 15.48
N PRO A 130 6.09 -15.83 14.81
CA PRO A 130 7.48 -16.15 14.50
C PRO A 130 8.14 -15.11 13.57
N VAL A 131 7.40 -14.62 12.57
CA VAL A 131 7.89 -13.59 11.63
C VAL A 131 8.17 -12.28 12.37
N ALA A 132 7.27 -11.84 13.24
CA ALA A 132 7.41 -10.61 14.01
C ALA A 132 8.63 -10.69 14.96
N ARG A 133 8.83 -11.83 15.62
CA ARG A 133 9.99 -12.07 16.47
C ARG A 133 11.28 -12.01 15.66
N ALA A 134 11.34 -12.72 14.53
CA ALA A 134 12.50 -12.74 13.65
C ALA A 134 12.80 -11.34 13.07
N ALA A 135 11.78 -10.57 12.67
CA ALA A 135 11.96 -9.20 12.21
C ALA A 135 12.65 -8.34 13.29
N LYS A 136 12.17 -8.42 14.54
CA LYS A 136 12.76 -7.72 15.66
C LYS A 136 14.20 -8.15 15.94
N ASP A 137 14.47 -9.46 15.93
CA ASP A 137 15.80 -10.02 16.22
C ASP A 137 16.83 -9.59 15.14
N HIS A 138 16.38 -9.37 13.91
CA HIS A 138 17.21 -8.88 12.80
C HIS A 138 17.18 -7.36 12.61
N GLY A 139 16.48 -6.61 13.46
CA GLY A 139 16.38 -5.14 13.37
C GLY A 139 15.59 -4.63 12.15
N LEU A 140 14.75 -5.48 11.56
CA LEU A 140 13.87 -5.08 10.45
C LEU A 140 12.61 -4.40 10.99
N ARG A 141 12.11 -3.42 10.24
CA ARG A 141 10.79 -2.86 10.50
C ARG A 141 9.71 -3.89 10.19
N LEU A 142 8.63 -3.84 10.97
CA LEU A 142 7.45 -4.68 10.76
C LEU A 142 6.23 -3.80 10.50
N ARG A 143 5.61 -3.94 9.32
CA ARG A 143 4.34 -3.28 9.00
C ARG A 143 3.21 -4.30 8.95
N GLY A 144 2.07 -3.96 9.59
CA GLY A 144 0.85 -4.75 9.52
C GLY A 144 -0.12 -4.16 8.52
N SER A 145 -0.66 -4.94 7.58
CA SER A 145 -1.70 -4.50 6.65
C SER A 145 -3.04 -5.15 7.01
N ILE A 146 -4.10 -4.34 7.20
CA ILE A 146 -5.44 -4.81 7.60
C ILE A 146 -6.40 -4.62 6.44
N SER A 147 -6.70 -5.71 5.73
CA SER A 147 -7.67 -5.72 4.63
C SER A 147 -9.11 -5.59 5.14
N THR A 148 -9.99 -5.12 4.26
CA THR A 148 -11.46 -5.04 4.46
C THR A 148 -11.89 -4.22 5.68
N ALA A 149 -11.09 -3.23 6.10
CA ALA A 149 -11.41 -2.40 7.26
C ALA A 149 -12.65 -1.52 7.08
N PHE A 150 -13.01 -1.20 5.84
CA PHE A 150 -14.14 -0.33 5.51
C PHE A 150 -15.35 -1.08 4.93
N GLY A 151 -15.19 -2.34 4.60
CA GLY A 151 -16.22 -3.19 4.04
C GLY A 151 -15.67 -4.46 3.44
N CYS A 152 -16.47 -5.51 3.41
CA CYS A 152 -16.07 -6.83 3.00
C CYS A 152 -16.92 -7.31 1.82
N PRO A 153 -16.32 -7.87 0.75
CA PRO A 153 -17.08 -8.36 -0.40
C PRO A 153 -17.94 -9.59 -0.09
N TYR A 154 -17.71 -10.23 1.04
CA TYR A 154 -18.41 -11.46 1.42
C TYR A 154 -19.45 -11.26 2.52
N GLN A 155 -19.14 -10.45 3.55
CA GLN A 155 -20.06 -10.21 4.66
C GLN A 155 -20.74 -8.82 4.63
N GLY A 156 -20.31 -7.91 3.73
CA GLY A 156 -20.80 -6.54 3.66
C GLY A 156 -20.19 -5.63 4.71
N GLU A 157 -20.99 -5.13 5.63
CA GLU A 157 -20.52 -4.22 6.69
C GLU A 157 -19.49 -4.87 7.63
N VAL A 158 -18.49 -4.08 8.01
CA VAL A 158 -17.49 -4.45 9.00
C VAL A 158 -17.63 -3.51 10.20
N PRO A 159 -17.90 -4.04 11.41
CA PRO A 159 -18.04 -3.22 12.61
C PRO A 159 -16.74 -2.50 12.95
N LEU A 160 -16.84 -1.26 13.46
CA LEU A 160 -15.66 -0.50 13.90
C LEU A 160 -14.85 -1.26 14.96
N GLU A 161 -15.54 -1.97 15.87
CA GLU A 161 -14.90 -2.78 16.91
C GLU A 161 -14.01 -3.88 16.33
N ALA A 162 -14.46 -4.55 15.25
CA ALA A 162 -13.65 -5.57 14.58
C ALA A 162 -12.35 -4.98 14.01
N VAL A 163 -12.39 -3.74 13.50
CA VAL A 163 -11.17 -3.05 13.06
C VAL A 163 -10.25 -2.77 14.25
N GLY A 164 -10.78 -2.22 15.36
CA GLY A 164 -10.02 -1.96 16.56
C GLY A 164 -9.36 -3.20 17.12
N ASP A 165 -10.07 -4.32 17.18
CA ASP A 165 -9.54 -5.60 17.68
C ASP A 165 -8.34 -6.10 16.86
N VAL A 166 -8.39 -5.96 15.53
CA VAL A 166 -7.28 -6.37 14.67
C VAL A 166 -6.10 -5.40 14.79
N VAL A 167 -6.37 -4.09 14.89
CA VAL A 167 -5.31 -3.09 15.16
C VAL A 167 -4.61 -3.39 16.48
N ALA A 168 -5.34 -3.69 17.55
CA ALA A 168 -4.77 -4.08 18.83
C ALA A 168 -3.87 -5.33 18.72
N ARG A 169 -4.30 -6.34 17.99
CA ARG A 169 -3.50 -7.56 17.74
C ARG A 169 -2.23 -7.27 16.93
N MET A 170 -2.29 -6.40 15.92
CA MET A 170 -1.11 -5.99 15.14
C MET A 170 -0.13 -5.16 16.00
N ARG A 171 -0.65 -4.29 16.90
CA ARG A 171 0.15 -3.59 17.90
C ARG A 171 0.88 -4.59 18.80
N ASP A 172 0.16 -5.56 19.35
CA ASP A 172 0.70 -6.56 20.28
C ASP A 172 1.71 -7.50 19.59
N LEU A 173 1.57 -7.70 18.27
CA LEU A 173 2.54 -8.36 17.42
C LEU A 173 3.85 -7.56 17.29
N GLY A 174 3.82 -6.25 17.58
CA GLY A 174 4.98 -5.36 17.54
C GLY A 174 5.15 -4.61 16.22
N CYS A 175 4.08 -4.38 15.47
CA CYS A 175 4.15 -3.60 14.23
C CYS A 175 4.59 -2.15 14.51
N ASP A 176 5.50 -1.62 13.68
CA ASP A 176 5.97 -0.23 13.70
C ASP A 176 5.00 0.72 13.01
N GLU A 177 4.24 0.21 12.03
CA GLU A 177 3.22 0.91 11.24
C GLU A 177 2.06 -0.06 10.97
N ILE A 178 0.83 0.43 10.99
CA ILE A 178 -0.36 -0.36 10.65
C ILE A 178 -1.13 0.33 9.54
N ASP A 179 -1.30 -0.37 8.45
CA ASP A 179 -2.01 0.03 7.24
C ASP A 179 -3.48 -0.42 7.32
N ILE A 180 -4.39 0.54 7.16
CA ILE A 180 -5.84 0.35 7.20
C ILE A 180 -6.38 0.43 5.76
N ALA A 181 -6.79 -0.74 5.20
CA ALA A 181 -7.09 -0.84 3.78
C ALA A 181 -8.59 -0.86 3.46
N ASP A 182 -8.99 0.00 2.53
CA ASP A 182 -10.28 -0.04 1.81
C ASP A 182 -10.15 -0.94 0.58
N THR A 183 -10.05 -2.23 0.83
CA THR A 183 -9.73 -3.28 -0.14
C THR A 183 -10.64 -3.30 -1.38
N ILE A 184 -11.89 -2.88 -1.24
CA ILE A 184 -12.87 -2.86 -2.34
C ILE A 184 -13.31 -1.44 -2.72
N GLY A 185 -12.72 -0.41 -2.10
CA GLY A 185 -12.93 0.99 -2.44
C GLY A 185 -14.33 1.52 -2.10
N VAL A 186 -14.97 1.00 -1.05
CA VAL A 186 -16.37 1.35 -0.67
C VAL A 186 -16.48 2.43 0.40
N SER A 187 -15.33 2.88 0.93
CA SER A 187 -15.36 3.91 1.96
C SER A 187 -15.79 5.27 1.41
N THR A 188 -16.32 6.06 2.32
CA THR A 188 -16.62 7.49 2.11
C THR A 188 -15.96 8.30 3.21
N ALA A 189 -15.80 9.60 3.02
CA ALA A 189 -15.08 10.49 3.93
C ALA A 189 -15.47 10.31 5.41
N ARG A 190 -16.78 10.28 5.71
CA ARG A 190 -17.27 10.10 7.08
C ARG A 190 -16.94 8.74 7.67
N LYS A 191 -17.06 7.68 6.87
CA LYS A 191 -16.70 6.31 7.29
C LYS A 191 -15.20 6.21 7.52
N THR A 192 -14.40 6.84 6.67
CA THR A 192 -12.94 6.91 6.82
C THR A 192 -12.55 7.54 8.15
N GLN A 193 -13.11 8.70 8.49
CA GLN A 193 -12.85 9.34 9.78
C GLN A 193 -13.22 8.42 10.96
N ALA A 194 -14.39 7.78 10.93
CA ALA A 194 -14.83 6.91 12.00
C ALA A 194 -13.89 5.70 12.19
N VAL A 195 -13.47 5.05 11.11
CA VAL A 195 -12.54 3.90 11.16
C VAL A 195 -11.16 4.32 11.66
N MET A 196 -10.60 5.42 11.14
CA MET A 196 -9.28 5.90 11.56
C MET A 196 -9.27 6.33 13.03
N LEU A 197 -10.32 7.01 13.50
CA LEU A 197 -10.46 7.37 14.91
C LEU A 197 -10.62 6.15 15.83
N ARG A 198 -11.33 5.11 15.38
CA ARG A 198 -11.42 3.85 16.14
C ARG A 198 -10.06 3.13 16.20
N ALA A 199 -9.34 3.07 15.09
CA ALA A 199 -8.00 2.51 15.04
C ALA A 199 -7.02 3.28 15.94
N ALA A 200 -7.15 4.61 16.00
CA ALA A 200 -6.32 5.48 16.82
C ALA A 200 -6.51 5.29 18.34
N GLN A 201 -7.57 4.63 18.78
CA GLN A 201 -7.73 4.24 20.18
C GLN A 201 -6.79 3.09 20.58
N GLU A 202 -6.35 2.30 19.61
CA GLU A 202 -5.48 1.14 19.84
C GLU A 202 -4.02 1.38 19.45
N PHE A 203 -3.75 2.29 18.51
CA PHE A 203 -2.40 2.53 17.97
C PHE A 203 -2.18 4.00 17.66
N PRO A 204 -0.95 4.57 17.84
CA PRO A 204 -0.69 5.98 17.57
C PRO A 204 -1.07 6.39 16.13
N ILE A 205 -1.86 7.45 15.98
CA ILE A 205 -2.42 7.86 14.70
C ILE A 205 -1.34 8.24 13.67
N GLU A 206 -0.21 8.77 14.13
CA GLU A 206 0.95 9.10 13.30
C GLU A 206 1.69 7.87 12.75
N LYS A 207 1.33 6.67 13.22
CA LYS A 207 1.83 5.37 12.76
C LYS A 207 0.75 4.55 12.04
N LEU A 208 -0.46 5.09 11.92
CA LEU A 208 -1.50 4.52 11.08
C LEU A 208 -1.34 5.03 9.66
N SER A 209 -1.47 4.16 8.68
CA SER A 209 -1.50 4.52 7.26
C SER A 209 -2.84 4.20 6.63
N GLY A 210 -3.23 5.01 5.64
CA GLY A 210 -4.42 4.80 4.84
C GLY A 210 -4.09 4.19 3.48
N HIS A 211 -4.76 3.09 3.14
CA HIS A 211 -4.62 2.42 1.86
C HIS A 211 -6.01 2.37 1.19
N PHE A 212 -6.19 3.19 0.18
CA PHE A 212 -7.51 3.36 -0.44
C PHE A 212 -7.52 2.91 -1.89
N HIS A 213 -8.50 2.04 -2.22
CA HIS A 213 -8.84 1.74 -3.60
C HIS A 213 -9.82 2.78 -4.15
N ASP A 214 -9.69 3.10 -5.44
CA ASP A 214 -10.47 4.15 -6.09
C ASP A 214 -11.65 3.61 -6.92
N THR A 215 -12.16 2.43 -6.55
CA THR A 215 -13.23 1.73 -7.27
C THR A 215 -14.44 2.61 -7.55
N TYR A 216 -14.83 3.43 -6.58
CA TYR A 216 -15.96 4.36 -6.70
C TYR A 216 -15.54 5.83 -6.77
N GLY A 217 -14.25 6.11 -7.06
CA GLY A 217 -13.75 7.47 -7.20
C GLY A 217 -13.70 8.27 -5.89
N GLN A 218 -13.65 7.58 -4.73
CA GLN A 218 -13.69 8.23 -3.42
C GLN A 218 -12.33 8.30 -2.72
N ALA A 219 -11.28 7.69 -3.29
CA ALA A 219 -10.01 7.55 -2.59
C ALA A 219 -9.39 8.89 -2.18
N LEU A 220 -9.38 9.91 -3.05
CA LEU A 220 -8.85 11.23 -2.72
C LEU A 220 -9.65 11.94 -1.63
N ALA A 221 -10.99 11.81 -1.65
CA ALA A 221 -11.85 12.34 -0.58
C ALA A 221 -11.59 11.63 0.76
N ASN A 222 -11.35 10.31 0.72
CA ASN A 222 -11.02 9.52 1.90
C ASN A 222 -9.64 9.88 2.46
N ILE A 223 -8.64 10.10 1.60
CA ILE A 223 -7.31 10.59 2.01
C ILE A 223 -7.43 11.96 2.71
N TYR A 224 -8.19 12.89 2.11
CA TYR A 224 -8.42 14.19 2.70
C TYR A 224 -9.09 14.07 4.08
N ALA A 225 -10.15 13.27 4.18
CA ALA A 225 -10.86 13.03 5.44
C ALA A 225 -9.98 12.35 6.52
N ALA A 226 -9.07 11.45 6.12
CA ALA A 226 -8.12 10.83 7.02
C ALA A 226 -7.08 11.85 7.54
N MET A 227 -6.62 12.77 6.68
CA MET A 227 -5.74 13.87 7.11
C MET A 227 -6.40 14.79 8.14
N GLU A 228 -7.71 15.06 8.01
CA GLU A 228 -8.45 15.90 8.98
C GLU A 228 -8.46 15.30 10.39
N VAL A 229 -8.32 13.98 10.54
CA VAL A 229 -8.24 13.30 11.84
C VAL A 229 -6.81 12.95 12.27
N GLY A 230 -5.79 13.39 11.50
CA GLY A 230 -4.39 13.31 11.90
C GLY A 230 -3.55 12.24 11.21
N VAL A 231 -4.10 11.45 10.28
CA VAL A 231 -3.32 10.49 9.48
C VAL A 231 -2.41 11.25 8.53
N SER A 232 -1.15 10.83 8.45
CA SER A 232 -0.13 11.47 7.61
C SER A 232 0.71 10.49 6.78
N ILE A 233 0.27 9.24 6.69
CA ILE A 233 0.90 8.19 5.87
C ILE A 233 -0.16 7.61 4.96
N PHE A 234 0.12 7.57 3.65
CA PHE A 234 -0.80 7.02 2.66
C PHE A 234 -0.08 6.12 1.67
N HIS A 235 -0.76 5.05 1.26
CA HIS A 235 -0.31 4.15 0.21
C HIS A 235 -0.95 4.55 -1.11
N SER A 236 -0.17 4.52 -2.18
CA SER A 236 -0.65 4.76 -3.54
C SER A 236 0.15 3.96 -4.55
N SER A 237 -0.34 3.87 -5.77
CA SER A 237 0.28 3.08 -6.82
C SER A 237 0.47 3.93 -8.07
N VAL A 238 1.70 4.01 -8.57
CA VAL A 238 2.02 4.72 -9.81
C VAL A 238 1.12 4.25 -10.96
N ALA A 239 0.63 5.17 -11.79
CA ALA A 239 -0.31 4.93 -12.88
C ALA A 239 -1.65 4.29 -12.44
N GLY A 240 -1.93 4.24 -11.12
CA GLY A 240 -3.03 3.49 -10.56
C GLY A 240 -2.93 1.99 -10.88
N LEU A 241 -1.71 1.44 -10.79
CA LEU A 241 -1.50 0.01 -10.98
C LEU A 241 -2.29 -0.80 -9.97
N GLY A 242 -2.82 -1.94 -10.44
CA GLY A 242 -3.58 -2.87 -9.64
C GLY A 242 -5.02 -2.99 -10.12
N GLY A 243 -5.68 -3.95 -9.55
CA GLY A 243 -7.10 -4.22 -9.66
C GLY A 243 -7.56 -4.77 -8.33
N CYS A 244 -8.84 -5.01 -8.19
CA CYS A 244 -9.34 -5.74 -7.04
C CYS A 244 -9.93 -7.06 -7.54
N PRO A 245 -9.29 -8.21 -7.28
CA PRO A 245 -9.83 -9.50 -7.71
C PRO A 245 -11.18 -9.83 -7.04
N TYR A 246 -11.50 -9.13 -5.96
CA TYR A 246 -12.72 -9.30 -5.18
C TYR A 246 -13.86 -8.37 -5.60
N ALA A 247 -13.59 -7.35 -6.44
CA ALA A 247 -14.61 -6.42 -6.93
C ALA A 247 -14.54 -6.33 -8.46
N LYS A 248 -15.50 -6.94 -9.14
CA LYS A 248 -15.56 -6.95 -10.61
C LYS A 248 -15.66 -5.53 -11.15
N GLY A 249 -14.70 -5.13 -12.00
CA GLY A 249 -14.64 -3.77 -12.56
C GLY A 249 -13.95 -2.74 -11.67
N ALA A 250 -13.37 -3.15 -10.54
CA ALA A 250 -12.61 -2.24 -9.65
C ALA A 250 -11.35 -1.73 -10.34
N THR A 251 -11.07 -0.44 -10.17
CA THR A 251 -9.87 0.22 -10.70
C THR A 251 -8.62 -0.07 -9.87
N GLY A 252 -8.78 -0.57 -8.62
CA GLY A 252 -7.67 -0.85 -7.72
C GLY A 252 -7.17 0.37 -6.95
N ASN A 253 -5.88 0.42 -6.71
CA ASN A 253 -5.23 1.45 -5.91
C ASN A 253 -5.46 2.87 -6.44
N VAL A 254 -5.56 3.85 -5.55
CA VAL A 254 -5.47 5.26 -5.92
C VAL A 254 -4.13 5.54 -6.63
N ALA A 255 -4.20 6.30 -7.70
CA ALA A 255 -2.99 6.63 -8.46
C ALA A 255 -2.10 7.63 -7.70
N THR A 256 -0.81 7.34 -7.66
CA THR A 256 0.19 8.19 -6.98
C THR A 256 0.21 9.61 -7.52
N GLU A 257 0.11 9.78 -8.84
CA GLU A 257 0.09 11.09 -9.50
C GLU A 257 -1.12 11.93 -9.04
N ASP A 258 -2.27 11.29 -8.85
CA ASP A 258 -3.50 11.96 -8.38
C ASP A 258 -3.35 12.39 -6.92
N VAL A 259 -2.75 11.54 -6.08
CA VAL A 259 -2.45 11.87 -4.67
C VAL A 259 -1.45 13.02 -4.59
N LEU A 260 -0.35 12.97 -5.34
CA LEU A 260 0.66 14.03 -5.36
C LEU A 260 0.08 15.36 -5.85
N TYR A 261 -0.76 15.32 -6.88
CA TYR A 261 -1.45 16.51 -7.37
C TYR A 261 -2.32 17.15 -6.29
N LEU A 262 -3.06 16.34 -5.53
CA LEU A 262 -3.85 16.82 -4.38
C LEU A 262 -2.94 17.45 -3.31
N MET A 263 -1.86 16.77 -2.91
CA MET A 263 -0.94 17.27 -1.87
C MET A 263 -0.30 18.59 -2.28
N HIS A 264 0.18 18.71 -3.52
CA HIS A 264 0.75 19.95 -4.05
C HIS A 264 -0.28 21.10 -4.06
N GLY A 265 -1.53 20.80 -4.47
CA GLY A 265 -2.62 21.79 -4.45
C GLY A 265 -2.96 22.29 -3.04
N LEU A 266 -2.78 21.44 -2.03
CA LEU A 266 -2.98 21.80 -0.61
C LEU A 266 -1.75 22.44 0.03
N GLY A 267 -0.60 22.48 -0.65
CA GLY A 267 0.66 22.97 -0.09
C GLY A 267 1.28 22.02 0.94
N ILE A 268 0.99 20.72 0.84
CA ILE A 268 1.50 19.68 1.72
C ILE A 268 2.76 19.06 1.11
N GLU A 269 3.84 18.99 1.88
CA GLU A 269 5.10 18.38 1.44
C GLU A 269 4.99 16.85 1.41
N THR A 270 5.49 16.24 0.32
CA THR A 270 5.62 14.78 0.20
C THR A 270 7.06 14.34 0.02
N GLY A 271 7.92 15.23 -0.48
CA GLY A 271 9.29 14.93 -0.87
C GLY A 271 9.40 14.18 -2.22
N VAL A 272 8.28 13.95 -2.91
CA VAL A 272 8.22 13.20 -4.16
C VAL A 272 8.02 14.12 -5.35
N ASP A 273 8.79 13.90 -6.40
CA ASP A 273 8.75 14.64 -7.66
C ASP A 273 7.64 14.11 -8.57
N LEU A 274 6.57 14.89 -8.73
CA LEU A 274 5.40 14.51 -9.54
C LEU A 274 5.76 14.29 -11.01
N ASP A 275 6.70 15.06 -11.56
CA ASP A 275 7.09 14.95 -12.97
C ASP A 275 7.79 13.62 -13.24
N GLN A 276 8.69 13.20 -12.36
CA GLN A 276 9.33 11.89 -12.45
C GLN A 276 8.33 10.73 -12.25
N ILE A 277 7.29 10.92 -11.44
CA ILE A 277 6.23 9.91 -11.27
C ILE A 277 5.36 9.80 -12.52
N VAL A 278 5.05 10.89 -13.19
CA VAL A 278 4.37 10.84 -14.51
C VAL A 278 5.21 10.04 -15.51
N ASP A 279 6.54 10.24 -15.54
CA ASP A 279 7.44 9.49 -16.43
C ASP A 279 7.50 7.99 -16.05
N ALA A 280 7.53 7.66 -14.76
CA ALA A 280 7.46 6.28 -14.30
C ALA A 280 6.10 5.63 -14.64
N GLY A 281 5.01 6.39 -14.53
CA GLY A 281 3.66 5.95 -14.91
C GLY A 281 3.52 5.68 -16.43
N LEU A 282 4.10 6.53 -17.27
CA LEU A 282 4.15 6.31 -18.71
C LEU A 282 4.98 5.06 -19.05
N PHE A 283 6.15 4.92 -18.45
CA PHE A 283 7.03 3.76 -18.61
C PHE A 283 6.29 2.46 -18.32
N ILE A 284 5.71 2.34 -17.12
CA ILE A 284 5.07 1.07 -16.73
C ILE A 284 3.80 0.78 -17.54
N SER A 285 3.05 1.82 -17.89
CA SER A 285 1.85 1.69 -18.74
C SER A 285 2.19 1.16 -20.11
N GLU A 286 3.31 1.64 -20.73
CA GLU A 286 3.83 1.13 -22.00
C GLU A 286 4.20 -0.36 -21.88
N LYS A 287 4.93 -0.76 -20.82
CA LYS A 287 5.36 -2.15 -20.61
C LYS A 287 4.18 -3.11 -20.41
N LEU A 288 3.08 -2.63 -19.85
CA LEU A 288 1.83 -3.38 -19.66
C LEU A 288 0.89 -3.31 -20.85
N GLY A 289 1.19 -2.49 -21.89
CA GLY A 289 0.32 -2.28 -23.03
C GLY A 289 -1.04 -1.66 -22.68
N ARG A 290 -1.12 -0.90 -21.60
CA ARG A 290 -2.36 -0.24 -21.14
C ARG A 290 -2.15 1.25 -20.88
N LYS A 291 -3.26 2.01 -20.86
CA LYS A 291 -3.22 3.41 -20.45
C LYS A 291 -3.20 3.51 -18.92
N SER A 292 -2.49 4.51 -18.40
CA SER A 292 -2.60 4.92 -16.98
C SER A 292 -4.05 5.28 -16.65
N VAL A 293 -4.53 4.87 -15.48
CA VAL A 293 -5.83 5.31 -14.96
C VAL A 293 -5.74 6.63 -14.18
N SER A 294 -4.53 7.11 -13.89
CA SER A 294 -4.32 8.42 -13.26
C SER A 294 -4.87 9.54 -14.12
N ARG A 295 -5.72 10.36 -13.56
CA ARG A 295 -6.25 11.55 -14.23
C ARG A 295 -5.21 12.65 -14.30
N ALA A 296 -4.51 12.92 -13.19
CA ALA A 296 -3.43 13.91 -13.15
C ALA A 296 -2.28 13.52 -14.05
N GLY A 297 -1.84 12.25 -14.01
CA GLY A 297 -0.77 11.70 -14.86
C GLY A 297 -1.07 11.89 -16.35
N ASN A 298 -2.27 11.50 -16.78
CA ASN A 298 -2.68 11.65 -18.19
C ASN A 298 -2.75 13.14 -18.63
N ALA A 299 -3.29 14.02 -17.77
CA ALA A 299 -3.39 15.44 -18.08
C ALA A 299 -2.01 16.12 -18.16
N LEU A 300 -1.10 15.79 -17.23
CA LEU A 300 0.26 16.33 -17.22
C LEU A 300 1.07 15.81 -18.41
N ALA A 301 0.97 14.52 -18.75
CA ALA A 301 1.62 13.95 -19.92
C ALA A 301 1.14 14.61 -21.23
N ALA A 302 -0.17 14.81 -21.38
CA ALA A 302 -0.73 15.50 -22.54
C ALA A 302 -0.23 16.95 -22.66
N LYS A 303 -0.15 17.68 -21.52
CA LYS A 303 0.37 19.05 -21.49
C LYS A 303 1.84 19.17 -21.92
N ARG A 304 2.64 18.11 -21.66
CA ARG A 304 4.07 18.09 -22.06
C ARG A 304 4.26 17.75 -23.56
N ALA A 305 3.28 17.07 -24.16
CA ALA A 305 3.34 16.65 -25.56
C ALA A 305 2.83 17.71 -26.55
N GLY A 306 2.12 18.72 -26.12
CA GLY A 306 1.54 19.81 -26.94
C GLY A 306 2.06 21.16 -26.63
#